data_cd68a7951c9b7c2f9a51b80b77918283
#
_entry.id   cd68a7951c9b7c2f9a51b80b77918283
#
_cell.length_a   1.000
_cell.length_b   1.000
_cell.length_c   1.000
_cell.angle_alpha   90.00
_cell.angle_beta   90.00
_cell.angle_gamma   90.00
#
_symmetry.space_group_name_H-M   'P 1'
#
loop_
_entity.id
_entity.type
_entity.pdbx_description
1 polymer ?
#
loop_
_entity_poly.entity_id
_entity_poly.type
_entity_poly.pdbx_seq_one_letter_code
_entity_poly.pdbx_strand_id
1 'polypeptide(L)'
;MAHNKRMLGALGFIGAGVLALGLAGCSGGDDGAASGDAGGDGDLTTVGFVAVGPEGGWRNANEEAIKDAFSEEAGFDLKYAPAASPTDQKSQIDAFSTFVNDEVDVILLTATEASGWEDSLQLAQEAEIPVILLDRGVDADEDLYVTRIAPDNVKVAGSVGDWAVQTYPEGASYYVLEGVPGLSVVNERNEGFDAAIEGKDGWNKIGAQTANWTADEGKSVIETVLKDNPDLQFIFAQNDEMGIGAAAAVTAAGLVPGTDVKIATIDGTTPALEALAAGDLSFVAQYNPFFGDLAVDAVNKALAGDSVEKTIVVPGETFDSAEAGQAAIDEGKGF
;
A
#
# COMPACT_ATOMS: atom_id res chain seq x y z
N MET A 1 20.50 31.84 46.40
CA MET A 1 21.39 32.99 46.10
C MET A 1 21.03 33.41 44.68
N ALA A 2 20.20 34.35 44.56
CA ALA A 2 20.38 35.79 44.43
C ALA A 2 20.80 36.15 42.99
N HIS A 3 19.90 36.73 42.27
CA HIS A 3 19.64 38.13 41.97
C HIS A 3 20.30 38.51 40.67
N ASN A 4 19.79 39.29 39.72
CA ASN A 4 18.88 40.40 39.64
C ASN A 4 18.68 40.74 38.12
N LYS A 5 17.52 41.06 37.64
CA LYS A 5 16.78 42.32 37.56
C LYS A 5 17.22 43.33 36.49
N ARG A 6 16.24 43.67 35.60
CA ARG A 6 15.80 45.03 35.16
C ARG A 6 16.63 45.71 34.05
N MET A 7 16.12 46.52 33.12
CA MET A 7 15.01 47.51 33.04
C MET A 7 14.83 47.87 31.54
N LEU A 8 13.65 48.00 31.04
CA LEU A 8 12.84 49.22 30.80
C LEU A 8 13.49 50.34 29.91
N GLY A 9 12.79 50.73 28.87
CA GLY A 9 12.98 52.00 28.15
C GLY A 9 11.92 52.17 27.04
N ALA A 10 10.86 52.94 27.37
CA ALA A 10 9.77 53.36 26.50
C ALA A 10 10.03 54.74 25.93
N LEU A 11 9.14 55.18 25.04
CA LEU A 11 8.79 56.51 24.49
C LEU A 11 8.96 56.49 22.95
N GLY A 12 7.98 56.64 22.07
CA GLY A 12 6.85 57.54 22.10
C GLY A 12 7.10 58.73 21.20
N PHE A 13 6.45 58.81 20.03
CA PHE A 13 5.96 60.12 19.55
C PHE A 13 4.92 59.98 18.43
N ILE A 14 3.89 60.79 18.59
CA ILE A 14 2.70 61.02 17.84
C ILE A 14 2.99 61.97 16.66
N GLY A 15 2.31 61.77 15.53
CA GLY A 15 2.27 62.76 14.45
C GLY A 15 1.02 62.57 13.55
N ALA A 16 0.09 63.45 13.72
CA ALA A 16 -1.19 63.50 13.03
C ALA A 16 -1.19 64.41 11.77
N GLY A 17 -2.17 64.14 10.91
CA GLY A 17 -2.73 65.05 9.92
C GLY A 17 -2.29 64.79 8.49
N VAL A 18 -3.13 64.82 7.46
CA VAL A 18 -4.23 65.69 7.05
C VAL A 18 -4.94 65.03 5.85
N LEU A 19 -6.27 65.18 5.82
CA LEU A 19 -7.13 64.90 4.67
C LEU A 19 -6.81 65.78 3.46
N ALA A 20 -6.94 65.22 2.25
CA ALA A 20 -7.36 65.97 1.08
C ALA A 20 -8.21 65.14 0.13
N LEU A 21 -9.45 65.50 -0.06
CA LEU A 21 -10.36 65.08 -1.12
C LEU A 21 -9.94 65.73 -2.45
N GLY A 22 -10.01 64.90 -3.51
CA GLY A 22 -9.91 65.42 -4.88
C GLY A 22 -10.71 64.54 -5.82
N LEU A 23 -11.84 65.03 -6.33
CA LEU A 23 -12.74 64.42 -7.29
C LEU A 23 -12.22 64.59 -8.75
N ALA A 24 -12.60 63.58 -9.55
CA ALA A 24 -12.99 63.56 -10.95
C ALA A 24 -11.91 63.64 -12.05
N GLY A 25 -12.05 62.67 -12.97
CA GLY A 25 -11.52 62.72 -14.33
C GLY A 25 -11.59 61.38 -15.06
N CYS A 26 -12.66 61.18 -15.87
CA CYS A 26 -12.80 60.06 -16.83
C CYS A 26 -11.82 60.20 -17.95
N SER A 27 -11.31 59.04 -18.45
CA SER A 27 -11.28 58.68 -19.89
C SER A 27 -10.18 57.65 -20.23
N GLY A 28 -10.58 56.53 -20.71
CA GLY A 28 -10.03 55.85 -21.92
C GLY A 28 -8.80 54.97 -21.81
N GLY A 29 -8.98 53.68 -22.09
CA GLY A 29 -8.02 52.94 -22.91
C GLY A 29 -7.24 51.83 -22.18
N ASP A 30 -7.74 50.63 -22.30
CA ASP A 30 -7.07 49.43 -22.82
C ASP A 30 -5.89 48.77 -22.08
N ASP A 31 -6.01 47.42 -22.01
CA ASP A 31 -4.96 46.43 -21.74
C ASP A 31 -4.28 46.44 -20.34
N GLY A 32 -5.03 45.88 -19.37
CA GLY A 32 -4.50 45.35 -18.13
C GLY A 32 -4.85 43.88 -17.98
N ALA A 33 -3.85 43.01 -18.21
CA ALA A 33 -3.95 41.62 -17.83
C ALA A 33 -4.36 41.52 -16.36
N ALA A 34 -5.58 41.08 -16.11
CA ALA A 34 -6.02 40.68 -14.79
C ALA A 34 -5.27 39.40 -14.45
N SER A 35 -4.27 39.54 -13.60
CA SER A 35 -3.83 38.42 -12.76
C SER A 35 -5.04 38.07 -11.88
N GLY A 36 -5.78 37.09 -12.32
CA GLY A 36 -6.80 36.46 -11.50
C GLY A 36 -6.09 35.83 -10.31
N ASP A 37 -6.26 36.45 -9.17
CA ASP A 37 -6.11 35.82 -7.88
C ASP A 37 -7.22 34.75 -7.80
N ALA A 38 -6.86 33.52 -8.21
CA ALA A 38 -7.70 32.35 -8.03
C ALA A 38 -7.51 31.86 -6.58
N GLY A 39 -7.84 32.70 -5.63
CA GLY A 39 -8.25 32.32 -4.29
C GLY A 39 -9.69 31.87 -4.35
N GLY A 40 -9.98 30.76 -4.98
CA GLY A 40 -11.24 30.08 -4.86
C GLY A 40 -11.28 29.44 -3.48
N ASP A 41 -12.24 29.89 -2.67
CA ASP A 41 -12.82 29.12 -1.56
C ASP A 41 -13.64 28.00 -2.24
N GLY A 42 -12.91 27.08 -2.92
CA GLY A 42 -13.48 25.89 -3.53
C GLY A 42 -13.71 24.88 -2.43
N ASP A 43 -14.93 24.41 -2.30
CA ASP A 43 -15.23 23.29 -1.41
C ASP A 43 -14.26 22.16 -1.73
N LEU A 44 -13.62 21.57 -0.67
CA LEU A 44 -12.71 20.43 -0.79
C LEU A 44 -13.51 19.22 -1.30
N THR A 45 -12.91 18.43 -2.16
CA THR A 45 -13.47 17.14 -2.56
C THR A 45 -13.47 16.20 -1.35
N THR A 46 -14.64 15.72 -0.94
CA THR A 46 -14.80 14.83 0.21
C THR A 46 -14.54 13.38 -0.20
N VAL A 47 -13.52 12.77 0.38
CA VAL A 47 -13.09 11.40 0.07
C VAL A 47 -13.32 10.49 1.27
N GLY A 48 -14.16 9.47 1.14
CA GLY A 48 -14.34 8.43 2.14
C GLY A 48 -13.30 7.33 1.93
N PHE A 49 -12.36 7.10 2.86
CA PHE A 49 -11.41 5.99 2.77
C PHE A 49 -11.76 4.89 3.76
N VAL A 50 -12.37 3.80 3.25
CA VAL A 50 -12.63 2.55 3.98
C VAL A 50 -11.37 1.71 3.92
N ALA A 51 -10.62 1.69 5.02
CA ALA A 51 -9.27 1.13 5.10
C ALA A 51 -9.22 -0.14 5.96
N VAL A 52 -8.15 -0.93 5.83
CA VAL A 52 -7.91 -2.12 6.65
C VAL A 52 -7.39 -1.75 8.04
N GLY A 53 -6.61 -0.65 8.14
CA GLY A 53 -5.89 -0.28 9.35
C GLY A 53 -4.59 -1.09 9.53
N PRO A 54 -3.99 -1.09 10.74
CA PRO A 54 -2.67 -1.66 10.97
C PRO A 54 -2.61 -3.16 10.67
N GLU A 55 -1.81 -3.57 9.66
CA GLU A 55 -1.65 -4.97 9.24
C GLU A 55 -0.20 -5.31 8.84
N GLY A 56 0.78 -4.55 9.28
CA GLY A 56 2.19 -4.73 8.93
C GLY A 56 2.81 -3.53 8.25
N GLY A 57 4.10 -3.65 7.90
CA GLY A 57 4.89 -2.55 7.34
C GLY A 57 4.34 -2.02 6.03
N TRP A 58 4.02 -2.94 5.11
CA TRP A 58 3.48 -2.58 3.80
C TRP A 58 2.17 -1.79 3.90
N ARG A 59 1.21 -2.28 4.70
CA ARG A 59 -0.09 -1.63 4.88
C ARG A 59 0.04 -0.23 5.48
N ASN A 60 0.91 -0.08 6.47
CA ASN A 60 1.15 1.22 7.08
C ASN A 60 1.69 2.22 6.05
N ALA A 61 2.69 1.83 5.25
CA ALA A 61 3.26 2.68 4.20
C ALA A 61 2.22 3.04 3.12
N ASN A 62 1.37 2.07 2.72
CA ASN A 62 0.33 2.29 1.73
C ASN A 62 -0.74 3.28 2.21
N GLU A 63 -1.30 3.06 3.42
CA GLU A 63 -2.33 3.94 3.96
C GLU A 63 -1.80 5.33 4.27
N GLU A 64 -0.51 5.46 4.67
CA GLU A 64 0.13 6.75 4.87
C GLU A 64 0.29 7.50 3.54
N ALA A 65 0.75 6.82 2.48
CA ALA A 65 0.86 7.40 1.15
C ALA A 65 -0.50 7.88 0.59
N ILE A 66 -1.59 7.16 0.88
CA ILE A 66 -2.93 7.61 0.51
C ILE A 66 -3.34 8.83 1.32
N LYS A 67 -3.13 8.85 2.64
CA LYS A 67 -3.45 10.01 3.49
C LYS A 67 -2.69 11.27 3.09
N ASP A 68 -1.43 11.13 2.73
CA ASP A 68 -0.59 12.24 2.27
C ASP A 68 -1.07 12.80 0.92
N ALA A 69 -1.44 11.91 -0.02
CA ALA A 69 -1.91 12.29 -1.34
C ALA A 69 -3.30 12.97 -1.30
N PHE A 70 -4.16 12.57 -0.37
CA PHE A 70 -5.52 13.14 -0.20
C PHE A 70 -5.58 14.15 0.95
N SER A 71 -4.59 15.06 0.99
CA SER A 71 -4.52 16.13 2.01
C SER A 71 -5.36 17.36 1.63
N GLU A 72 -5.68 18.19 2.63
CA GLU A 72 -6.37 19.47 2.39
C GLU A 72 -5.56 20.40 1.46
N GLU A 73 -4.21 20.35 1.53
CA GLU A 73 -3.34 21.11 0.65
C GLU A 73 -3.46 20.67 -0.81
N ALA A 74 -3.81 19.41 -1.04
CA ALA A 74 -4.08 18.83 -2.36
C ALA A 74 -5.54 19.05 -2.81
N GLY A 75 -6.39 19.66 -2.00
CA GLY A 75 -7.79 19.98 -2.32
C GLY A 75 -8.80 18.91 -1.86
N PHE A 76 -8.44 18.05 -0.92
CA PHE A 76 -9.28 16.95 -0.45
C PHE A 76 -9.62 17.07 1.05
N ASP A 77 -10.84 16.65 1.42
CA ASP A 77 -11.26 16.40 2.80
C ASP A 77 -11.38 14.88 3.00
N LEU A 78 -10.29 14.26 3.48
CA LEU A 78 -10.21 12.82 3.66
C LEU A 78 -10.88 12.37 4.95
N LYS A 79 -11.91 11.54 4.83
CA LYS A 79 -12.56 10.83 5.94
C LYS A 79 -12.01 9.41 6.06
N TYR A 80 -10.98 9.23 6.89
CA TYR A 80 -10.32 7.94 7.07
C TYR A 80 -11.06 7.06 8.09
N ALA A 81 -11.48 5.88 7.67
CA ALA A 81 -12.21 4.90 8.48
C ALA A 81 -11.52 3.52 8.39
N PRO A 82 -10.54 3.24 9.27
CA PRO A 82 -9.93 1.92 9.33
C PRO A 82 -10.88 0.91 9.95
N ALA A 83 -10.76 -0.36 9.53
CA ALA A 83 -11.46 -1.46 10.20
C ALA A 83 -11.06 -1.54 11.68
N ALA A 84 -11.96 -2.00 12.54
CA ALA A 84 -11.67 -2.18 13.96
C ALA A 84 -10.60 -3.26 14.23
N SER A 85 -10.45 -4.20 13.30
CA SER A 85 -9.31 -5.13 13.19
C SER A 85 -9.13 -5.56 11.73
N PRO A 86 -7.97 -6.13 11.34
CA PRO A 86 -7.71 -6.54 9.94
C PRO A 86 -8.67 -7.60 9.38
N THR A 87 -9.54 -8.18 10.21
CA THR A 87 -10.55 -9.17 9.83
C THR A 87 -11.99 -8.70 10.11
N ASP A 88 -12.20 -7.43 10.49
CA ASP A 88 -13.53 -6.89 10.80
C ASP A 88 -14.15 -6.20 9.58
N GLN A 89 -14.60 -7.00 8.63
CA GLN A 89 -15.35 -6.51 7.46
C GLN A 89 -16.63 -5.78 7.86
N LYS A 90 -17.27 -6.18 8.95
CA LYS A 90 -18.51 -5.51 9.37
C LYS A 90 -18.29 -4.03 9.64
N SER A 91 -17.22 -3.66 10.33
CA SER A 91 -16.90 -2.24 10.59
C SER A 91 -16.63 -1.48 9.29
N GLN A 92 -16.03 -2.13 8.28
CA GLN A 92 -15.84 -1.53 6.96
C GLN A 92 -17.15 -1.29 6.22
N ILE A 93 -18.08 -2.26 6.24
CA ILE A 93 -19.41 -2.12 5.63
C ILE A 93 -20.20 -1.01 6.32
N ASP A 94 -20.14 -0.90 7.65
CA ASP A 94 -20.78 0.16 8.42
C ASP A 94 -20.19 1.56 8.05
N ALA A 95 -18.85 1.65 7.91
CA ALA A 95 -18.18 2.87 7.48
C ALA A 95 -18.53 3.25 6.04
N PHE A 96 -18.52 2.27 5.12
CA PHE A 96 -18.91 2.47 3.73
C PHE A 96 -20.35 3.02 3.62
N SER A 97 -21.29 2.41 4.33
CA SER A 97 -22.69 2.87 4.37
C SER A 97 -22.81 4.28 4.96
N THR A 98 -21.98 4.62 5.94
CA THR A 98 -21.93 5.98 6.50
C THR A 98 -21.47 6.98 5.44
N PHE A 99 -20.41 6.68 4.68
CA PHE A 99 -19.92 7.56 3.62
C PHE A 99 -20.96 7.76 2.51
N VAL A 100 -21.70 6.71 2.13
CA VAL A 100 -22.80 6.86 1.17
C VAL A 100 -23.91 7.76 1.73
N ASN A 101 -24.30 7.61 3.01
CA ASN A 101 -25.32 8.45 3.63
C ASN A 101 -24.86 9.91 3.83
N ASP A 102 -23.55 10.12 4.02
CA ASP A 102 -22.95 11.46 4.17
C ASP A 102 -22.68 12.12 2.80
N GLU A 103 -23.05 11.44 1.71
CA GLU A 103 -22.94 11.92 0.33
C GLU A 103 -21.51 12.39 -0.01
N VAL A 104 -20.48 11.59 0.37
CA VAL A 104 -19.08 11.90 -0.03
C VAL A 104 -18.93 11.85 -1.55
N ASP A 105 -18.00 12.63 -2.10
CA ASP A 105 -17.80 12.72 -3.55
C ASP A 105 -17.23 11.44 -4.17
N VAL A 106 -16.44 10.65 -3.39
CA VAL A 106 -15.83 9.41 -3.83
C VAL A 106 -15.50 8.51 -2.65
N ILE A 107 -15.53 7.20 -2.85
CA ILE A 107 -15.09 6.21 -1.86
C ILE A 107 -13.84 5.47 -2.36
N LEU A 108 -12.79 5.46 -1.54
CA LEU A 108 -11.64 4.57 -1.67
C LEU A 108 -11.89 3.35 -0.77
N LEU A 109 -11.69 2.14 -1.29
CA LEU A 109 -11.93 0.90 -0.56
C LEU A 109 -10.72 -0.02 -0.63
N THR A 110 -10.16 -0.38 0.53
CA THR A 110 -9.29 -1.54 0.70
C THR A 110 -10.02 -2.58 1.53
N ALA A 111 -10.48 -3.65 0.90
CA ALA A 111 -11.34 -4.66 1.54
C ALA A 111 -10.57 -5.57 2.51
N THR A 112 -11.15 -5.89 3.68
CA THR A 112 -10.61 -6.92 4.59
C THR A 112 -10.90 -8.34 4.10
N GLU A 113 -11.97 -8.54 3.34
CA GLU A 113 -12.34 -9.80 2.68
C GLU A 113 -12.79 -9.52 1.25
N ALA A 114 -12.63 -10.48 0.33
CA ALA A 114 -13.03 -10.30 -1.05
C ALA A 114 -14.57 -10.36 -1.24
N SER A 115 -15.25 -11.21 -0.48
CA SER A 115 -16.68 -11.43 -0.62
C SER A 115 -17.54 -10.45 0.21
N GLY A 116 -18.83 -10.33 -0.15
CA GLY A 116 -19.84 -9.59 0.63
C GLY A 116 -19.91 -8.09 0.37
N TRP A 117 -19.31 -7.60 -0.71
CA TRP A 117 -19.31 -6.16 -1.07
C TRP A 117 -20.40 -5.75 -2.06
N GLU A 118 -21.06 -6.72 -2.72
CA GLU A 118 -22.04 -6.49 -3.79
C GLU A 118 -23.09 -5.45 -3.40
N ASP A 119 -23.78 -5.66 -2.27
CA ASP A 119 -24.86 -4.76 -1.80
C ASP A 119 -24.34 -3.34 -1.48
N SER A 120 -23.13 -3.24 -0.90
CA SER A 120 -22.51 -1.94 -0.58
C SER A 120 -22.12 -1.17 -1.84
N LEU A 121 -21.55 -1.85 -2.82
CA LEU A 121 -21.16 -1.26 -4.10
C LEU A 121 -22.40 -0.83 -4.92
N GLN A 122 -23.47 -1.63 -4.90
CA GLN A 122 -24.76 -1.25 -5.51
C GLN A 122 -25.34 -0.01 -4.85
N LEU A 123 -25.26 0.10 -3.52
CA LEU A 123 -25.72 1.28 -2.78
C LEU A 123 -24.96 2.55 -3.20
N ALA A 124 -23.64 2.47 -3.38
CA ALA A 124 -22.83 3.59 -3.86
C ALA A 124 -23.18 3.95 -5.32
N GLN A 125 -23.40 2.94 -6.18
CA GLN A 125 -23.80 3.15 -7.57
C GLN A 125 -25.20 3.84 -7.66
N GLU A 126 -26.17 3.43 -6.82
CA GLU A 126 -27.49 4.09 -6.74
C GLU A 126 -27.40 5.54 -6.27
N ALA A 127 -26.42 5.85 -5.43
CA ALA A 127 -26.12 7.21 -4.96
C ALA A 127 -25.23 8.01 -5.93
N GLU A 128 -24.84 7.44 -7.08
CA GLU A 128 -23.92 8.03 -8.06
C GLU A 128 -22.54 8.37 -7.47
N ILE A 129 -22.08 7.66 -6.42
CA ILE A 129 -20.78 7.84 -5.78
C ILE A 129 -19.78 6.84 -6.39
N PRO A 130 -18.72 7.30 -7.08
CA PRO A 130 -17.69 6.43 -7.63
C PRO A 130 -16.90 5.73 -6.53
N VAL A 131 -16.60 4.44 -6.74
CA VAL A 131 -15.78 3.64 -5.84
C VAL A 131 -14.48 3.24 -6.53
N ILE A 132 -13.34 3.44 -5.88
CA ILE A 132 -12.02 3.03 -6.35
C ILE A 132 -11.49 1.98 -5.38
N LEU A 133 -11.15 0.80 -5.89
CA LEU A 133 -10.53 -0.25 -5.11
C LEU A 133 -9.01 -0.02 -5.02
N LEU A 134 -8.47 -0.14 -3.83
CA LEU A 134 -7.05 -0.05 -3.56
C LEU A 134 -6.53 -1.42 -3.11
N ASP A 135 -5.43 -1.89 -3.74
CA ASP A 135 -4.77 -3.14 -3.41
C ASP A 135 -5.66 -4.37 -3.67
N ARG A 136 -6.58 -4.68 -2.77
CA ARG A 136 -7.37 -5.90 -2.77
C ARG A 136 -8.56 -5.84 -3.72
N GLY A 137 -8.77 -6.91 -4.50
CA GLY A 137 -9.99 -7.09 -5.28
C GLY A 137 -11.15 -7.57 -4.42
N VAL A 138 -12.35 -7.45 -4.97
CA VAL A 138 -13.60 -7.93 -4.37
C VAL A 138 -14.33 -8.87 -5.31
N ASP A 139 -15.13 -9.78 -4.74
CA ASP A 139 -16.01 -10.72 -5.48
C ASP A 139 -17.33 -10.02 -5.78
N ALA A 140 -17.30 -9.03 -6.68
CA ALA A 140 -18.48 -8.28 -7.11
C ALA A 140 -18.37 -7.98 -8.61
N ASP A 141 -19.50 -7.57 -9.22
CA ASP A 141 -19.52 -7.17 -10.61
C ASP A 141 -18.59 -5.98 -10.84
N GLU A 142 -17.71 -6.10 -11.83
CA GLU A 142 -16.74 -5.05 -12.16
C GLU A 142 -17.40 -3.71 -12.53
N ASP A 143 -18.63 -3.71 -13.00
CA ASP A 143 -19.37 -2.49 -13.34
C ASP A 143 -19.79 -1.68 -12.09
N LEU A 144 -19.64 -2.23 -10.89
CA LEU A 144 -19.98 -1.56 -9.63
C LEU A 144 -18.87 -0.67 -9.05
N TYR A 145 -17.68 -0.69 -9.63
CA TYR A 145 -16.58 0.19 -9.21
C TYR A 145 -15.82 0.74 -10.43
N VAL A 146 -15.13 1.85 -10.24
CA VAL A 146 -14.43 2.55 -11.34
C VAL A 146 -13.19 1.78 -11.78
N THR A 147 -12.29 1.50 -10.85
CA THR A 147 -10.99 0.86 -11.10
C THR A 147 -10.46 0.15 -9.87
N ARG A 148 -9.53 -0.79 -10.05
CA ARG A 148 -8.64 -1.32 -9.02
C ARG A 148 -7.22 -0.82 -9.28
N ILE A 149 -6.59 -0.22 -8.26
CA ILE A 149 -5.20 0.23 -8.29
C ILE A 149 -4.38 -0.70 -7.38
N ALA A 150 -3.48 -1.47 -7.96
CA ALA A 150 -2.63 -2.43 -7.25
C ALA A 150 -1.43 -2.84 -8.09
N PRO A 151 -0.32 -3.31 -7.50
CA PRO A 151 0.62 -4.12 -8.23
C PRO A 151 -0.03 -5.42 -8.74
N ASP A 152 0.50 -5.96 -9.84
CA ASP A 152 0.04 -7.23 -10.42
C ASP A 152 0.58 -8.41 -9.59
N ASN A 153 -0.23 -8.94 -8.66
CA ASN A 153 0.16 -10.04 -7.77
C ASN A 153 0.57 -11.30 -8.52
N VAL A 154 -0.12 -11.63 -9.63
CA VAL A 154 0.22 -12.80 -10.46
C VAL A 154 1.62 -12.63 -11.04
N LYS A 155 1.92 -11.45 -11.59
CA LYS A 155 3.24 -11.15 -12.16
C LYS A 155 4.32 -11.06 -11.07
N VAL A 156 4.04 -10.43 -9.94
CA VAL A 156 4.98 -10.32 -8.82
C VAL A 156 5.35 -11.69 -8.28
N ALA A 157 4.38 -12.56 -7.99
CA ALA A 157 4.64 -13.91 -7.53
C ALA A 157 5.20 -14.82 -8.62
N GLY A 158 4.83 -14.59 -9.88
CA GLY A 158 5.46 -15.23 -11.04
C GLY A 158 6.96 -14.97 -11.10
N SER A 159 7.41 -13.74 -10.77
CA SER A 159 8.85 -13.41 -10.71
C SER A 159 9.59 -14.20 -9.62
N VAL A 160 8.94 -14.50 -8.49
CA VAL A 160 9.47 -15.40 -7.45
C VAL A 160 9.65 -16.81 -8.02
N GLY A 161 8.63 -17.32 -8.71
CA GLY A 161 8.68 -18.65 -9.33
C GLY A 161 9.74 -18.74 -10.42
N ASP A 162 9.86 -17.73 -11.28
CA ASP A 162 10.88 -17.68 -12.33
C ASP A 162 12.30 -17.65 -11.75
N TRP A 163 12.54 -16.88 -10.69
CA TRP A 163 13.79 -16.88 -9.95
C TRP A 163 14.06 -18.25 -9.30
N ALA A 164 13.06 -18.87 -8.70
CA ALA A 164 13.18 -20.17 -8.07
C ALA A 164 13.56 -21.24 -9.10
N VAL A 165 12.95 -21.24 -10.30
CA VAL A 165 13.27 -22.15 -11.41
C VAL A 165 14.72 -21.97 -11.90
N GLN A 166 15.20 -20.73 -11.98
CA GLN A 166 16.60 -20.46 -12.34
C GLN A 166 17.57 -20.95 -11.27
N THR A 167 17.18 -20.81 -9.99
CA THR A 167 17.98 -21.23 -8.84
C THR A 167 18.01 -22.75 -8.68
N TYR A 168 16.90 -23.42 -8.99
CA TYR A 168 16.74 -24.88 -8.88
C TYR A 168 16.33 -25.50 -10.22
N PRO A 169 17.23 -25.60 -11.20
CA PRO A 169 16.90 -26.10 -12.54
C PRO A 169 16.44 -27.59 -12.54
N GLU A 170 16.78 -28.34 -11.51
CA GLU A 170 16.35 -29.75 -11.32
C GLU A 170 15.12 -29.86 -10.40
N GLY A 171 14.51 -28.71 -10.02
CA GLY A 171 13.43 -28.67 -9.05
C GLY A 171 13.90 -28.61 -7.60
N ALA A 172 12.96 -28.42 -6.68
CA ALA A 172 13.20 -28.33 -5.24
C ALA A 172 12.02 -28.83 -4.42
N SER A 173 12.31 -29.28 -3.19
CA SER A 173 11.29 -29.43 -2.15
C SER A 173 11.01 -28.07 -1.53
N TYR A 174 9.75 -27.63 -1.57
CA TYR A 174 9.39 -26.29 -1.14
C TYR A 174 8.14 -26.23 -0.26
N TYR A 175 8.03 -25.15 0.49
CA TYR A 175 6.87 -24.83 1.34
C TYR A 175 6.40 -23.40 1.08
N VAL A 176 5.08 -23.17 1.16
CA VAL A 176 4.49 -21.84 0.98
C VAL A 176 3.94 -21.32 2.30
N LEU A 177 4.38 -20.15 2.73
CA LEU A 177 3.75 -19.38 3.79
C LEU A 177 2.74 -18.42 3.15
N GLU A 178 1.47 -18.67 3.41
CA GLU A 178 0.36 -17.89 2.85
C GLU A 178 -0.08 -16.79 3.81
N GLY A 179 -0.63 -15.73 3.23
CA GLY A 179 -1.27 -14.66 3.97
C GLY A 179 -2.62 -15.06 4.58
N VAL A 180 -3.45 -14.07 4.90
CA VAL A 180 -4.79 -14.28 5.47
C VAL A 180 -5.69 -14.96 4.43
N PRO A 181 -6.34 -16.08 4.78
CA PRO A 181 -7.21 -16.82 3.85
C PRO A 181 -8.40 -15.96 3.38
N GLY A 182 -8.83 -16.19 2.14
CA GLY A 182 -9.98 -15.49 1.56
C GLY A 182 -9.66 -14.17 0.87
N LEU A 183 -8.41 -13.71 0.91
CA LEU A 183 -7.99 -12.52 0.19
C LEU A 183 -7.64 -12.84 -1.27
N SER A 184 -8.02 -11.93 -2.19
CA SER A 184 -7.66 -12.04 -3.61
C SER A 184 -6.15 -12.12 -3.81
N VAL A 185 -5.39 -11.31 -3.06
CA VAL A 185 -3.91 -11.25 -3.15
C VAL A 185 -3.24 -12.60 -2.84
N VAL A 186 -3.79 -13.39 -1.91
CA VAL A 186 -3.26 -14.73 -1.59
C VAL A 186 -3.45 -15.68 -2.77
N ASN A 187 -4.64 -15.68 -3.38
CA ASN A 187 -4.97 -16.51 -4.54
C ASN A 187 -4.14 -16.11 -5.76
N GLU A 188 -4.04 -14.80 -6.04
CA GLU A 188 -3.27 -14.24 -7.16
C GLU A 188 -1.77 -14.57 -7.01
N ARG A 189 -1.20 -14.52 -5.78
CA ARG A 189 0.20 -14.91 -5.51
C ARG A 189 0.43 -16.40 -5.65
N ASN A 190 -0.51 -17.24 -5.24
CA ASN A 190 -0.45 -18.69 -5.49
C ASN A 190 -0.50 -18.97 -6.99
N GLU A 191 -1.45 -18.37 -7.73
CA GLU A 191 -1.59 -18.53 -9.18
C GLU A 191 -0.28 -18.18 -9.92
N GLY A 192 0.31 -17.02 -9.61
CA GLY A 192 1.52 -16.56 -10.27
C GLY A 192 2.72 -17.48 -10.02
N PHE A 193 2.93 -17.90 -8.77
CA PHE A 193 4.01 -18.81 -8.41
C PHE A 193 3.81 -20.18 -9.02
N ASP A 194 2.63 -20.78 -8.88
CA ASP A 194 2.31 -22.11 -9.38
C ASP A 194 2.41 -22.16 -10.91
N ALA A 195 1.98 -21.13 -11.63
CA ALA A 195 2.12 -21.03 -13.09
C ALA A 195 3.59 -21.03 -13.56
N ALA A 196 4.49 -20.38 -12.80
CA ALA A 196 5.91 -20.33 -13.15
C ALA A 196 6.62 -21.69 -13.03
N ILE A 197 6.17 -22.56 -12.13
CA ILE A 197 6.74 -23.90 -11.91
C ILE A 197 5.94 -25.01 -12.59
N GLU A 198 4.77 -24.72 -13.16
CA GLU A 198 3.91 -25.69 -13.81
C GLU A 198 4.66 -26.43 -14.95
N GLY A 199 4.51 -27.76 -14.99
CA GLY A 199 5.12 -28.62 -16.02
C GLY A 199 6.64 -28.76 -15.93
N LYS A 200 7.28 -28.26 -14.86
CA LYS A 200 8.70 -28.43 -14.62
C LYS A 200 8.93 -29.62 -13.69
N ASP A 201 9.89 -30.47 -14.07
CA ASP A 201 10.21 -31.68 -13.31
C ASP A 201 10.90 -31.34 -11.97
N GLY A 202 10.79 -32.24 -10.98
CA GLY A 202 11.51 -32.18 -9.72
C GLY A 202 10.94 -31.23 -8.66
N TRP A 203 9.90 -30.48 -8.97
CA TRP A 203 9.24 -29.60 -7.98
C TRP A 203 8.31 -30.40 -7.07
N ASN A 204 8.57 -30.33 -5.75
CA ASN A 204 7.83 -31.06 -4.74
C ASN A 204 7.27 -30.10 -3.67
N LYS A 205 5.98 -29.74 -3.77
CA LYS A 205 5.29 -28.96 -2.74
C LYS A 205 5.07 -29.79 -1.49
N ILE A 206 5.84 -29.54 -0.42
CA ILE A 206 5.67 -30.19 0.88
C ILE A 206 4.33 -29.79 1.49
N GLY A 207 3.96 -28.51 1.36
CA GLY A 207 2.70 -27.99 1.85
C GLY A 207 2.60 -26.48 1.73
N ALA A 208 1.46 -25.98 2.21
CA ALA A 208 1.22 -24.56 2.37
C ALA A 208 0.40 -24.34 3.65
N GLN A 209 0.65 -23.22 4.35
CA GLN A 209 -0.11 -22.84 5.54
C GLN A 209 -0.14 -21.33 5.67
N THR A 210 -1.29 -20.83 6.12
CA THR A 210 -1.37 -19.41 6.50
C THR A 210 -0.49 -19.11 7.70
N ALA A 211 0.17 -17.95 7.65
CA ALA A 211 0.88 -17.33 8.75
C ALA A 211 0.43 -15.86 8.92
N ASN A 212 -0.74 -15.52 8.39
CA ASN A 212 -1.51 -14.30 8.65
C ASN A 212 -0.69 -13.00 8.54
N TRP A 213 0.26 -12.94 7.60
CA TRP A 213 1.18 -11.83 7.35
C TRP A 213 2.15 -11.53 8.51
N THR A 214 2.30 -12.41 9.51
CA THR A 214 3.10 -12.12 10.70
C THR A 214 4.40 -12.94 10.78
N ALA A 215 5.47 -12.32 11.30
CA ALA A 215 6.76 -12.97 11.48
C ALA A 215 6.70 -14.10 12.51
N ASP A 216 5.95 -13.92 13.60
CA ASP A 216 5.85 -14.91 14.68
C ASP A 216 5.15 -16.20 14.20
N GLU A 217 4.08 -16.07 13.40
CA GLU A 217 3.39 -17.23 12.83
C GLU A 217 4.24 -17.88 11.74
N GLY A 218 4.88 -17.10 10.85
CA GLY A 218 5.81 -17.61 9.85
C GLY A 218 6.93 -18.45 10.48
N LYS A 219 7.53 -17.95 11.56
CA LYS A 219 8.51 -18.67 12.34
C LYS A 219 7.95 -19.98 12.94
N SER A 220 6.81 -19.91 13.60
CA SER A 220 6.17 -21.07 14.24
C SER A 220 5.84 -22.19 13.26
N VAL A 221 5.33 -21.82 12.08
CA VAL A 221 5.02 -22.78 11.00
C VAL A 221 6.32 -23.44 10.51
N ILE A 222 7.34 -22.69 10.19
CA ILE A 222 8.59 -23.24 9.63
C ILE A 222 9.38 -24.04 10.67
N GLU A 223 9.35 -23.66 11.96
CA GLU A 223 9.93 -24.51 13.03
C GLU A 223 9.30 -25.90 13.08
N THR A 224 8.01 -26.01 12.77
CA THR A 224 7.29 -27.29 12.71
C THR A 224 7.63 -28.02 11.42
N VAL A 225 7.61 -27.33 10.28
CA VAL A 225 7.88 -27.93 8.97
C VAL A 225 9.30 -28.51 8.90
N LEU A 226 10.32 -27.83 9.41
CA LEU A 226 11.71 -28.29 9.41
C LEU A 226 11.96 -29.52 10.26
N LYS A 227 11.17 -29.74 11.35
CA LYS A 227 11.27 -30.98 12.15
C LYS A 227 10.82 -32.19 11.38
N ASP A 228 9.75 -32.05 10.57
CA ASP A 228 9.16 -33.15 9.82
C ASP A 228 9.78 -33.31 8.43
N ASN A 229 10.41 -32.25 7.91
CA ASN A 229 10.97 -32.18 6.56
C ASN A 229 12.39 -31.55 6.60
N PRO A 230 13.39 -32.29 7.09
CA PRO A 230 14.77 -31.76 7.20
C PRO A 230 15.44 -31.48 5.84
N ASP A 231 14.85 -32.00 4.75
CA ASP A 231 15.34 -31.82 3.38
C ASP A 231 14.62 -30.64 2.65
N LEU A 232 13.91 -29.78 3.37
CA LEU A 232 13.31 -28.57 2.80
C LEU A 232 14.40 -27.67 2.20
N GLN A 233 14.24 -27.29 0.94
CA GLN A 233 15.23 -26.52 0.21
C GLN A 233 14.82 -25.06 -0.02
N PHE A 234 13.50 -24.81 -0.14
CA PHE A 234 12.98 -23.51 -0.53
C PHE A 234 11.69 -23.16 0.22
N ILE A 235 11.59 -21.90 0.64
CA ILE A 235 10.39 -21.31 1.24
C ILE A 235 9.97 -20.13 0.37
N PHE A 236 8.72 -20.17 -0.13
CA PHE A 236 8.06 -19.00 -0.66
C PHE A 236 7.18 -18.41 0.45
N ALA A 237 7.55 -17.25 0.96
CA ALA A 237 6.73 -16.47 1.88
C ALA A 237 6.01 -15.37 1.10
N GLN A 238 4.69 -15.33 1.20
CA GLN A 238 3.88 -14.36 0.44
C GLN A 238 4.03 -12.92 0.92
N ASN A 239 4.71 -12.67 2.05
CA ASN A 239 5.16 -11.33 2.45
C ASN A 239 6.49 -11.36 3.19
N ASP A 240 7.07 -10.20 3.41
CA ASP A 240 8.39 -10.03 4.00
C ASP A 240 8.44 -10.46 5.47
N GLU A 241 7.45 -10.08 6.29
CA GLU A 241 7.43 -10.41 7.71
C GLU A 241 7.44 -11.93 7.92
N MET A 242 6.62 -12.68 7.17
CA MET A 242 6.62 -14.14 7.23
C MET A 242 7.96 -14.72 6.78
N GLY A 243 8.61 -14.14 5.76
CA GLY A 243 9.93 -14.55 5.29
C GLY A 243 11.04 -14.32 6.32
N ILE A 244 11.02 -13.18 7.00
CA ILE A 244 11.93 -12.88 8.11
C ILE A 244 11.69 -13.86 9.27
N GLY A 245 10.44 -14.17 9.57
CA GLY A 245 10.07 -15.20 10.54
C GLY A 245 10.61 -16.59 10.16
N ALA A 246 10.50 -16.96 8.87
CA ALA A 246 11.04 -18.20 8.33
C ALA A 246 12.57 -18.25 8.47
N ALA A 247 13.29 -17.18 8.18
CA ALA A 247 14.74 -17.10 8.35
C ALA A 247 15.16 -17.31 9.82
N ALA A 248 14.40 -16.72 10.76
CA ALA A 248 14.63 -16.96 12.18
C ALA A 248 14.39 -18.43 12.59
N ALA A 249 13.41 -19.12 12.00
CA ALA A 249 13.16 -20.55 12.23
C ALA A 249 14.27 -21.43 11.67
N VAL A 250 14.78 -21.13 10.47
CA VAL A 250 15.92 -21.82 9.84
C VAL A 250 17.15 -21.70 10.74
N THR A 251 17.45 -20.49 11.23
CA THR A 251 18.55 -20.25 12.18
C THR A 251 18.36 -21.02 13.47
N ALA A 252 17.15 -21.05 14.04
CA ALA A 252 16.87 -21.79 15.28
C ALA A 252 17.01 -23.32 15.12
N ALA A 253 16.85 -23.84 13.89
CA ALA A 253 17.10 -25.24 13.55
C ALA A 253 18.60 -25.56 13.38
N GLY A 254 19.49 -24.57 13.49
CA GLY A 254 20.94 -24.72 13.31
C GLY A 254 21.35 -24.74 11.84
N LEU A 255 20.49 -24.33 10.93
CA LEU A 255 20.72 -24.15 9.51
C LEU A 255 21.06 -22.69 9.19
N VAL A 256 21.62 -22.45 8.01
CA VAL A 256 21.96 -21.12 7.52
C VAL A 256 20.90 -20.66 6.51
N PRO A 257 20.04 -19.65 6.86
CA PRO A 257 19.07 -19.13 5.91
C PRO A 257 19.78 -18.56 4.67
N GLY A 258 19.12 -18.58 3.52
CA GLY A 258 19.71 -18.18 2.25
C GLY A 258 20.78 -19.14 1.68
N THR A 259 21.30 -20.08 2.47
CA THR A 259 22.30 -21.06 2.08
C THR A 259 21.74 -22.49 2.12
N ASP A 260 21.36 -22.98 3.30
CA ASP A 260 20.81 -24.34 3.46
C ASP A 260 19.34 -24.38 3.02
N VAL A 261 18.58 -23.32 3.31
CA VAL A 261 17.22 -23.12 2.87
C VAL A 261 17.11 -21.73 2.26
N LYS A 262 16.77 -21.64 0.99
CA LYS A 262 16.53 -20.34 0.35
C LYS A 262 15.13 -19.83 0.67
N ILE A 263 15.01 -18.50 0.81
CA ILE A 263 13.75 -17.86 1.18
C ILE A 263 13.49 -16.71 0.21
N ALA A 264 12.36 -16.75 -0.47
CA ALA A 264 11.89 -15.65 -1.31
C ALA A 264 10.64 -15.02 -0.73
N THR A 265 10.54 -13.69 -0.83
CA THR A 265 9.46 -12.90 -0.26
C THR A 265 8.87 -11.89 -1.24
N ILE A 266 7.75 -11.32 -0.85
CA ILE A 266 7.09 -10.20 -1.54
C ILE A 266 6.92 -9.08 -0.53
N ASP A 267 7.11 -7.86 -0.93
CA ASP A 267 6.76 -6.51 -0.50
C ASP A 267 7.91 -5.52 -0.76
N GLY A 268 9.13 -5.77 -0.29
CA GLY A 268 10.27 -4.87 -0.45
C GLY A 268 10.41 -3.87 0.71
N THR A 269 10.03 -4.28 1.91
CA THR A 269 10.21 -3.49 3.14
C THR A 269 11.69 -3.30 3.47
N THR A 270 12.03 -2.22 4.15
CA THR A 270 13.42 -1.98 4.59
C THR A 270 14.00 -3.15 5.38
N PRO A 271 13.28 -3.77 6.35
CA PRO A 271 13.80 -4.95 7.05
C PRO A 271 14.07 -6.16 6.14
N ALA A 272 13.27 -6.37 5.09
CA ALA A 272 13.49 -7.47 4.14
C ALA A 272 14.69 -7.20 3.23
N LEU A 273 14.89 -5.97 2.78
CA LEU A 273 16.08 -5.58 2.01
C LEU A 273 17.35 -5.71 2.86
N GLU A 274 17.30 -5.36 4.15
CA GLU A 274 18.39 -5.58 5.10
C GLU A 274 18.69 -7.08 5.29
N ALA A 275 17.66 -7.92 5.42
CA ALA A 275 17.80 -9.38 5.51
C ALA A 275 18.34 -9.98 4.21
N LEU A 276 17.96 -9.45 3.04
CA LEU A 276 18.52 -9.83 1.75
C LEU A 276 20.00 -9.44 1.66
N ALA A 277 20.35 -8.22 2.06
CA ALA A 277 21.75 -7.75 2.08
C ALA A 277 22.62 -8.57 3.05
N ALA A 278 22.05 -9.04 4.15
CA ALA A 278 22.72 -9.95 5.11
C ALA A 278 22.83 -11.39 4.58
N GLY A 279 22.08 -11.77 3.55
CA GLY A 279 22.01 -13.11 3.00
C GLY A 279 21.02 -14.04 3.70
N ASP A 280 20.19 -13.53 4.61
CA ASP A 280 19.15 -14.31 5.31
C ASP A 280 17.92 -14.56 4.40
N LEU A 281 17.62 -13.64 3.49
CA LEU A 281 16.72 -13.83 2.36
C LEU A 281 17.51 -14.04 1.07
N SER A 282 16.85 -14.58 0.06
CA SER A 282 17.49 -14.93 -1.23
C SER A 282 16.89 -14.17 -2.41
N PHE A 283 15.66 -13.69 -2.26
CA PHE A 283 14.94 -12.92 -3.27
C PHE A 283 13.84 -12.13 -2.62
N VAL A 284 13.67 -10.89 -3.06
CA VAL A 284 12.57 -10.00 -2.67
C VAL A 284 11.93 -9.43 -3.94
N ALA A 285 10.63 -9.67 -4.12
CA ALA A 285 9.84 -9.02 -5.16
C ALA A 285 9.10 -7.82 -4.57
N GLN A 286 9.35 -6.62 -5.07
CA GLN A 286 8.69 -5.44 -4.57
C GLN A 286 7.21 -5.43 -4.93
N TYR A 287 6.37 -5.24 -3.92
CA TYR A 287 4.95 -4.91 -4.03
C TYR A 287 4.82 -3.45 -3.58
N ASN A 288 4.94 -2.52 -4.54
CA ASN A 288 5.10 -1.10 -4.25
C ASN A 288 3.84 -0.50 -3.58
N PRO A 289 3.94 0.08 -2.35
CA PRO A 289 2.80 0.67 -1.62
C PRO A 289 2.45 2.09 -2.06
N PHE A 290 3.32 2.77 -2.83
CA PHE A 290 3.20 4.18 -3.14
C PHE A 290 2.37 4.41 -4.41
N PHE A 291 1.06 4.41 -4.29
CA PHE A 291 0.16 4.70 -5.41
C PHE A 291 -0.88 5.79 -5.13
N GLY A 292 -0.59 6.67 -4.16
CA GLY A 292 -1.44 7.81 -3.84
C GLY A 292 -1.70 8.73 -5.04
N ASP A 293 -0.67 9.07 -5.80
CA ASP A 293 -0.80 9.91 -7.00
C ASP A 293 -1.68 9.27 -8.08
N LEU A 294 -1.57 7.95 -8.26
CA LEU A 294 -2.43 7.21 -9.19
C LEU A 294 -3.89 7.21 -8.73
N ALA A 295 -4.11 7.12 -7.41
CA ALA A 295 -5.44 7.21 -6.83
C ALA A 295 -6.04 8.61 -7.00
N VAL A 296 -5.27 9.67 -6.80
CA VAL A 296 -5.68 11.06 -7.04
C VAL A 296 -6.05 11.27 -8.51
N ASP A 297 -5.24 10.80 -9.46
CA ASP A 297 -5.54 10.88 -10.90
C ASP A 297 -6.84 10.13 -11.25
N ALA A 298 -7.03 8.93 -10.70
CA ALA A 298 -8.23 8.14 -10.92
C ALA A 298 -9.49 8.82 -10.33
N VAL A 299 -9.40 9.40 -9.13
CA VAL A 299 -10.49 10.17 -8.51
C VAL A 299 -10.86 11.37 -9.37
N ASN A 300 -9.88 12.18 -9.77
CA ASN A 300 -10.13 13.38 -10.57
C ASN A 300 -10.79 13.02 -11.91
N LYS A 301 -10.35 11.95 -12.58
CA LYS A 301 -10.97 11.47 -13.81
C LYS A 301 -12.40 10.98 -13.59
N ALA A 302 -12.63 10.19 -12.55
CA ALA A 302 -13.95 9.68 -12.23
C ALA A 302 -14.96 10.82 -11.96
N LEU A 303 -14.57 11.82 -11.17
CA LEU A 303 -15.42 12.98 -10.88
C LEU A 303 -15.64 13.90 -12.09
N ALA A 304 -14.69 13.96 -13.03
CA ALA A 304 -14.84 14.66 -14.29
C ALA A 304 -15.73 13.90 -15.30
N GLY A 305 -16.06 12.63 -15.04
CA GLY A 305 -16.78 11.77 -15.99
C GLY A 305 -15.89 11.24 -17.12
N ASP A 306 -14.57 11.32 -16.95
CA ASP A 306 -13.60 10.79 -17.88
C ASP A 306 -13.44 9.27 -17.72
N SER A 307 -12.98 8.59 -18.77
CA SER A 307 -12.73 7.15 -18.72
C SER A 307 -11.48 6.83 -17.87
N VAL A 308 -11.61 5.83 -16.99
CA VAL A 308 -10.51 5.27 -16.22
C VAL A 308 -10.31 3.81 -16.65
N GLU A 309 -9.05 3.38 -16.80
CA GLU A 309 -8.73 1.97 -17.03
C GLU A 309 -9.24 1.11 -15.87
N LYS A 310 -9.83 -0.07 -16.17
CA LYS A 310 -10.44 -0.95 -15.16
C LYS A 310 -9.45 -1.45 -14.12
N THR A 311 -8.20 -1.58 -14.51
CA THR A 311 -7.08 -1.94 -13.64
C THR A 311 -5.91 -0.99 -13.90
N ILE A 312 -5.42 -0.35 -12.85
CA ILE A 312 -4.21 0.47 -12.88
C ILE A 312 -3.11 -0.32 -12.16
N VAL A 313 -2.12 -0.78 -12.93
CA VAL A 313 -1.02 -1.60 -12.40
C VAL A 313 0.09 -0.70 -11.86
N VAL A 314 0.42 -0.86 -10.58
CA VAL A 314 1.54 -0.19 -9.94
C VAL A 314 2.83 -0.97 -10.21
N PRO A 315 3.88 -0.37 -10.79
CA PRO A 315 5.11 -1.08 -11.07
C PRO A 315 5.92 -1.37 -9.79
N GLY A 316 6.64 -2.49 -9.79
CA GLY A 316 7.59 -2.88 -8.75
C GLY A 316 8.86 -3.45 -9.38
N GLU A 317 9.91 -3.62 -8.55
CA GLU A 317 11.21 -4.17 -8.93
C GLU A 317 11.45 -5.53 -8.25
N THR A 318 12.53 -6.21 -8.61
CA THR A 318 12.97 -7.45 -7.96
C THR A 318 14.42 -7.33 -7.52
N PHE A 319 14.74 -7.92 -6.38
CA PHE A 319 16.07 -7.91 -5.78
C PHE A 319 16.49 -9.37 -5.51
N ASP A 320 17.53 -9.84 -6.17
CA ASP A 320 17.91 -11.25 -6.27
C ASP A 320 19.29 -11.59 -5.67
N SER A 321 19.90 -10.63 -4.98
CA SER A 321 21.23 -10.80 -4.37
C SER A 321 21.42 -9.83 -3.19
N ALA A 322 22.43 -10.13 -2.37
CA ALA A 322 22.82 -9.24 -1.26
C ALA A 322 23.24 -7.85 -1.76
N GLU A 323 23.94 -7.78 -2.89
CA GLU A 323 24.35 -6.53 -3.52
C GLU A 323 23.12 -5.72 -4.00
N ALA A 324 22.12 -6.40 -4.58
CA ALA A 324 20.87 -5.75 -5.00
C ALA A 324 20.08 -5.22 -3.80
N GLY A 325 20.03 -5.98 -2.70
CA GLY A 325 19.42 -5.55 -1.45
C GLY A 325 20.09 -4.30 -0.87
N GLN A 326 21.42 -4.29 -0.79
CA GLN A 326 22.17 -3.14 -0.31
C GLN A 326 21.98 -1.90 -1.21
N ALA A 327 22.02 -2.10 -2.54
CA ALA A 327 21.79 -1.00 -3.48
C ALA A 327 20.37 -0.42 -3.35
N ALA A 328 19.36 -1.27 -3.15
CA ALA A 328 17.98 -0.82 -2.93
C ALA A 328 17.83 0.00 -1.64
N ILE A 329 18.54 -0.38 -0.56
CA ILE A 329 18.58 0.39 0.69
C ILE A 329 19.25 1.76 0.45
N ASP A 330 20.41 1.79 -0.21
CA ASP A 330 21.17 3.01 -0.48
C ASP A 330 20.39 3.99 -1.38
N GLU A 331 19.51 3.47 -2.24
CA GLU A 331 18.61 4.23 -3.11
C GLU A 331 17.28 4.61 -2.45
N GLY A 332 17.03 4.16 -1.21
CA GLY A 332 15.81 4.46 -0.46
C GLY A 332 14.56 3.79 -1.04
N LYS A 333 14.70 2.60 -1.63
CA LYS A 333 13.59 1.84 -2.24
C LYS A 333 12.77 1.05 -1.23
N GLY A 334 13.30 0.82 -0.03
CA GLY A 334 12.57 0.22 1.08
C GLY A 334 11.64 1.21 1.79
N PHE A 335 10.62 0.70 2.45
CA PHE A 335 9.63 1.48 3.20
C PHE A 335 9.38 0.89 4.58
#